data_7fc58d6db4a749b103be07f072bd60e4
#
_entry.id   7fc58d6db4a749b103be07f072bd60e4
#
_cell.length_a   1.000
_cell.length_b   1.000
_cell.length_c   1.000
_cell.angle_alpha   90.00
_cell.angle_beta   90.00
_cell.angle_gamma   90.00
#
_symmetry.space_group_name_H-M   'P 1'
#
loop_
_entity.id
_entity.type
_entity.pdbx_description
1 polymer ?
#
loop_
_entity_poly.entity_id
_entity_poly.type
_entity_poly.pdbx_seq_one_letter_code
_entity_poly.pdbx_strand_id
1 'polypeptide(L)'
;PIVPAGIDNPYEYLTENKMALIGTPDDAIQYIETLLEGSGGFGSLMQLAHNWADWEGTKRSYELLARYVFPHFQNSNQLRDISYDYSHKNRDVFVGRAADAVQSEIDRYKQRKNDAAD
;
A
#
# COMPACT_ATOMS: atom_id res chain seq x y z
N PRO A 1 25.71 -22.22 -13.45
CA PRO A 1 25.36 -21.69 -12.11
C PRO A 1 25.28 -20.16 -12.16
N ILE A 2 24.30 -19.58 -11.46
CA ILE A 2 24.11 -18.12 -11.39
C ILE A 2 25.31 -17.46 -10.68
N VAL A 3 25.89 -18.16 -9.71
CA VAL A 3 27.10 -17.73 -9.02
C VAL A 3 28.28 -18.56 -9.52
N PRO A 4 29.37 -17.93 -9.98
CA PRO A 4 30.59 -18.64 -10.38
C PRO A 4 31.20 -19.48 -9.26
N ALA A 5 31.90 -20.56 -9.62
CA ALA A 5 32.62 -21.33 -8.64
C ALA A 5 33.79 -20.51 -8.04
N GLY A 6 34.00 -20.61 -6.73
CA GLY A 6 35.08 -19.90 -6.02
C GLY A 6 34.68 -18.55 -5.42
N ILE A 7 33.41 -18.19 -5.43
CA ILE A 7 32.88 -17.02 -4.74
C ILE A 7 32.66 -17.38 -3.26
N ASP A 8 33.34 -16.71 -2.36
CA ASP A 8 33.28 -16.96 -0.91
C ASP A 8 31.94 -16.52 -0.29
N ASN A 9 31.37 -15.41 -0.77
CA ASN A 9 30.10 -14.88 -0.33
C ASN A 9 29.11 -14.75 -1.50
N PRO A 10 28.30 -15.78 -1.79
CA PRO A 10 27.30 -15.74 -2.86
C PRO A 10 26.25 -14.64 -2.69
N TYR A 11 25.89 -14.31 -1.46
CA TYR A 11 24.93 -13.25 -1.14
C TYR A 11 25.44 -11.88 -1.61
N GLU A 12 26.64 -11.51 -1.19
CA GLU A 12 27.26 -10.24 -1.56
C GLU A 12 27.44 -10.13 -3.07
N TYR A 13 27.94 -11.19 -3.70
CA TYR A 13 28.06 -11.27 -5.15
C TYR A 13 26.73 -11.00 -5.89
N LEU A 14 25.64 -11.63 -5.44
CA LEU A 14 24.32 -11.48 -6.11
C LEU A 14 23.72 -10.08 -5.91
N THR A 15 23.88 -9.50 -4.72
CA THR A 15 23.34 -8.18 -4.39
C THR A 15 24.14 -7.05 -5.05
N GLU A 16 25.48 -7.10 -5.02
CA GLU A 16 26.34 -6.11 -5.65
C GLU A 16 26.19 -6.09 -7.17
N ASN A 17 26.06 -7.28 -7.79
CA ASN A 17 25.83 -7.40 -9.23
C ASN A 17 24.36 -7.19 -9.64
N LYS A 18 23.49 -6.81 -8.71
CA LYS A 18 22.05 -6.59 -8.95
C LYS A 18 21.34 -7.80 -9.60
N MET A 19 21.80 -9.00 -9.28
CA MET A 19 21.23 -10.26 -9.78
C MET A 19 20.14 -10.79 -8.87
N ALA A 20 20.12 -10.39 -7.60
CA ALA A 20 19.09 -10.70 -6.63
C ALA A 20 18.85 -9.51 -5.71
N LEU A 21 17.61 -9.39 -5.28
CA LEU A 21 17.21 -8.45 -4.24
C LEU A 21 17.00 -9.22 -2.94
N ILE A 22 17.77 -8.86 -1.93
CA ILE A 22 17.63 -9.37 -0.56
C ILE A 22 17.74 -8.16 0.37
N GLY A 23 16.63 -7.81 1.03
CA GLY A 23 16.57 -6.60 1.85
C GLY A 23 15.18 -6.29 2.36
N THR A 24 14.94 -5.03 2.61
CA THR A 24 13.67 -4.47 3.08
C THR A 24 12.72 -4.15 1.92
N PRO A 25 11.44 -3.84 2.19
CA PRO A 25 10.54 -3.31 1.17
C PRO A 25 11.05 -2.02 0.49
N ASP A 26 11.74 -1.15 1.22
CA ASP A 26 12.29 0.09 0.67
C ASP A 26 13.44 -0.21 -0.30
N ASP A 27 14.29 -1.19 0.00
CA ASP A 27 15.32 -1.66 -0.92
C ASP A 27 14.70 -2.23 -2.20
N ALA A 28 13.56 -2.92 -2.07
CA ALA A 28 12.82 -3.45 -3.22
C ALA A 28 12.24 -2.33 -4.10
N ILE A 29 11.71 -1.28 -3.50
CA ILE A 29 11.21 -0.11 -4.23
C ILE A 29 12.35 0.54 -5.00
N GLN A 30 13.46 0.87 -4.35
CA GLN A 30 14.63 1.47 -4.99
C GLN A 30 15.20 0.61 -6.14
N TYR A 31 15.24 -0.69 -5.94
CA TYR A 31 15.72 -1.60 -6.98
C TYR A 31 14.83 -1.59 -8.21
N ILE A 32 13.50 -1.63 -8.04
CA ILE A 32 12.54 -1.58 -9.15
C ILE A 32 12.58 -0.20 -9.84
N GLU A 33 12.71 0.90 -9.10
CA GLU A 33 12.89 2.24 -9.66
C GLU A 33 14.16 2.32 -10.52
N THR A 34 15.27 1.77 -10.05
CA THR A 34 16.52 1.70 -10.83
C THR A 34 16.33 0.90 -12.14
N LEU A 35 15.57 -0.19 -12.09
CA LEU A 35 15.26 -0.96 -13.30
C LEU A 35 14.37 -0.19 -14.28
N LEU A 36 13.37 0.53 -13.78
CA LEU A 36 12.48 1.37 -14.58
C LEU A 36 13.27 2.50 -15.29
N GLU A 37 14.14 3.17 -14.56
CA GLU A 37 14.99 4.24 -15.11
C GLU A 37 15.96 3.69 -16.16
N GLY A 38 16.65 2.60 -15.86
CA GLY A 38 17.64 2.00 -16.74
C GLY A 38 17.08 1.40 -18.03
N SER A 39 15.81 0.93 -18.00
CA SER A 39 15.14 0.33 -19.15
C SER A 39 14.28 1.32 -19.96
N GLY A 40 14.05 2.52 -19.46
CA GLY A 40 13.07 3.46 -20.02
C GLY A 40 11.62 3.10 -19.70
N GLY A 41 11.39 2.20 -18.75
CA GLY A 41 10.09 1.72 -18.30
C GLY A 41 9.71 0.35 -18.84
N PHE A 42 8.84 -0.35 -18.13
CA PHE A 42 8.29 -1.65 -18.55
C PHE A 42 6.86 -1.83 -17.99
N GLY A 43 6.03 -2.63 -18.67
CA GLY A 43 4.64 -2.86 -18.28
C GLY A 43 4.46 -3.98 -17.25
N SER A 44 5.44 -4.86 -17.11
CA SER A 44 5.36 -6.01 -16.19
C SER A 44 6.74 -6.40 -15.67
N LEU A 45 6.80 -6.72 -14.38
CA LEU A 45 7.97 -7.28 -13.71
C LEU A 45 7.67 -8.74 -13.34
N MET A 46 8.45 -9.66 -13.87
CA MET A 46 8.37 -11.08 -13.51
C MET A 46 9.41 -11.38 -12.42
N GLN A 47 8.96 -11.97 -11.33
CA GLN A 47 9.82 -12.42 -10.25
C GLN A 47 10.05 -13.92 -10.36
N LEU A 48 11.33 -14.33 -10.28
CA LEU A 48 11.69 -15.73 -10.17
C LEU A 48 11.68 -16.14 -8.70
N ALA A 49 10.87 -17.12 -8.37
CA ALA A 49 10.87 -17.73 -7.04
C ALA A 49 11.96 -18.80 -6.95
N HIS A 50 12.75 -18.74 -5.90
CA HIS A 50 13.79 -19.72 -5.58
C HIS A 50 13.57 -20.28 -4.18
N ASN A 51 14.03 -21.52 -3.94
CA ASN A 51 14.01 -22.18 -2.64
C ASN A 51 15.18 -21.73 -1.74
N TRP A 52 15.44 -20.43 -1.66
CA TRP A 52 16.51 -19.88 -0.83
C TRP A 52 16.09 -19.66 0.63
N ALA A 53 14.82 -19.48 0.86
CA ALA A 53 14.23 -19.39 2.19
C ALA A 53 13.31 -20.59 2.44
N ASP A 54 13.02 -20.84 3.72
CA ASP A 54 11.99 -21.77 4.13
C ASP A 54 10.58 -21.26 3.74
N TRP A 55 9.57 -22.07 3.98
CA TRP A 55 8.19 -21.73 3.64
C TRP A 55 7.70 -20.44 4.31
N GLU A 56 8.00 -20.26 5.60
CA GLU A 56 7.55 -19.09 6.35
C GLU A 56 8.27 -17.81 5.88
N GLY A 57 9.57 -17.89 5.60
CA GLY A 57 10.33 -16.80 5.01
C GLY A 57 9.84 -16.42 3.62
N THR A 58 9.54 -17.40 2.77
CA THR A 58 8.98 -17.19 1.44
C THR A 58 7.61 -16.50 1.52
N LYS A 59 6.71 -17.01 2.35
CA LYS A 59 5.39 -16.42 2.57
C LYS A 59 5.49 -14.97 3.05
N ARG A 60 6.35 -14.72 4.05
CA ARG A 60 6.60 -13.38 4.56
C ARG A 60 7.12 -12.42 3.48
N SER A 61 8.03 -12.88 2.61
CA SER A 61 8.54 -12.09 1.49
C SER A 61 7.41 -11.65 0.56
N TYR A 62 6.53 -12.56 0.14
CA TYR A 62 5.38 -12.21 -0.70
C TYR A 62 4.38 -11.30 0.00
N GLU A 63 4.15 -11.48 1.31
CA GLU A 63 3.29 -10.57 2.08
C GLU A 63 3.86 -9.14 2.14
N LEU A 64 5.17 -9.00 2.32
CA LEU A 64 5.83 -7.69 2.32
C LEU A 64 5.76 -7.02 0.95
N LEU A 65 6.02 -7.76 -0.13
CA LEU A 65 5.90 -7.26 -1.49
C LEU A 65 4.48 -6.79 -1.80
N ALA A 66 3.47 -7.61 -1.49
CA ALA A 66 2.07 -7.29 -1.74
C ALA A 66 1.56 -6.10 -0.91
N ARG A 67 2.07 -5.95 0.31
CA ARG A 67 1.59 -4.92 1.24
C ARG A 67 2.27 -3.56 1.04
N TYR A 68 3.56 -3.56 0.73
CA TYR A 68 4.35 -2.33 0.73
C TYR A 68 4.94 -1.96 -0.64
N VAL A 69 5.32 -2.93 -1.47
CA VAL A 69 6.01 -2.69 -2.73
C VAL A 69 5.03 -2.54 -3.90
N PHE A 70 4.16 -3.51 -4.12
CA PHE A 70 3.22 -3.46 -5.25
C PHE A 70 2.30 -2.24 -5.26
N PRO A 71 1.72 -1.80 -4.12
CA PRO A 71 0.87 -0.61 -4.10
C PRO A 71 1.59 0.67 -4.52
N HIS A 72 2.92 0.75 -4.28
CA HIS A 72 3.73 1.89 -4.70
C HIS A 72 3.74 2.05 -6.23
N PHE A 73 3.93 0.95 -6.97
CA PHE A 73 4.01 0.97 -8.44
C PHE A 73 2.64 0.88 -9.13
N GLN A 74 1.66 0.24 -8.51
CA GLN A 74 0.34 0.04 -9.09
C GLN A 74 -0.64 1.18 -8.81
N ASN A 75 -0.23 2.23 -8.10
CA ASN A 75 -1.10 3.33 -7.64
C ASN A 75 -2.37 2.86 -6.92
N SER A 76 -2.34 1.67 -6.33
CA SER A 76 -3.51 1.03 -5.69
C SER A 76 -4.05 1.83 -4.52
N ASN A 77 -3.24 2.69 -3.93
CA ASN A 77 -3.61 3.56 -2.81
C ASN A 77 -4.09 4.95 -3.26
N GLN A 78 -3.89 5.33 -4.51
CA GLN A 78 -4.18 6.69 -4.99
C GLN A 78 -5.63 7.11 -4.75
N LEU A 79 -6.60 6.23 -5.06
CA LEU A 79 -8.01 6.51 -4.84
C LEU A 79 -8.36 6.63 -3.36
N ARG A 80 -7.70 5.86 -2.51
CA ARG A 80 -7.86 5.94 -1.05
C ARG A 80 -7.31 7.26 -0.51
N ASP A 81 -6.16 7.68 -0.98
CA ASP A 81 -5.51 8.93 -0.56
C ASP A 81 -6.35 10.13 -1.02
N ILE A 82 -6.84 10.13 -2.25
CA ILE A 82 -7.78 11.13 -2.76
C ILE A 82 -9.06 11.19 -1.91
N SER A 83 -9.63 10.03 -1.57
CA SER A 83 -10.83 9.94 -0.75
C SER A 83 -10.60 10.43 0.68
N TYR A 84 -9.45 10.10 1.26
CA TYR A 84 -9.04 10.59 2.57
C TYR A 84 -8.88 12.10 2.58
N ASP A 85 -8.14 12.65 1.62
CA ASP A 85 -7.92 14.10 1.49
C ASP A 85 -9.24 14.85 1.30
N TYR A 86 -10.13 14.33 0.45
CA TYR A 86 -11.45 14.89 0.24
C TYR A 86 -12.26 14.91 1.55
N SER A 87 -12.29 13.79 2.27
CA SER A 87 -13.01 13.68 3.53
C SER A 87 -12.41 14.60 4.61
N HIS A 88 -11.10 14.72 4.64
CA HIS A 88 -10.40 15.58 5.58
C HIS A 88 -10.68 17.06 5.31
N LYS A 89 -10.58 17.49 4.05
CA LYS A 89 -10.86 18.88 3.62
C LYS A 89 -12.31 19.29 3.86
N ASN A 90 -13.25 18.33 3.75
CA ASN A 90 -14.70 18.60 3.90
C ASN A 90 -15.26 18.16 5.25
N ARG A 91 -14.40 17.86 6.23
CA ARG A 91 -14.79 17.33 7.52
C ARG A 91 -15.84 18.20 8.21
N ASP A 92 -15.63 19.52 8.23
CA ASP A 92 -16.52 20.47 8.92
C ASP A 92 -17.91 20.50 8.28
N VAL A 93 -17.97 20.37 6.93
CA VAL A 93 -19.23 20.28 6.19
C VAL A 93 -19.96 18.98 6.54
N PHE A 94 -19.26 17.86 6.60
CA PHE A 94 -19.87 16.56 6.92
C PHE A 94 -20.34 16.50 8.36
N VAL A 95 -19.53 16.97 9.30
CA VAL A 95 -19.87 17.02 10.73
C VAL A 95 -21.01 18.01 10.98
N GLY A 96 -20.99 19.19 10.35
CA GLY A 96 -22.07 20.17 10.42
C GLY A 96 -23.40 19.61 9.93
N ARG A 97 -23.44 19.00 8.73
CA ARG A 97 -24.66 18.39 8.18
C ARG A 97 -25.19 17.24 9.03
N ALA A 98 -24.32 16.44 9.63
CA ALA A 98 -24.74 15.39 10.55
C ALA A 98 -25.35 15.97 11.84
N ALA A 99 -24.78 17.01 12.39
CA ALA A 99 -25.31 17.72 13.55
C ALA A 99 -26.68 18.36 13.26
N ASP A 100 -26.83 19.02 12.10
CA ASP A 100 -28.08 19.63 11.64
C ASP A 100 -29.18 18.58 11.45
N ALA A 101 -28.85 17.42 10.86
CA ALA A 101 -29.79 16.32 10.70
C ALA A 101 -30.28 15.78 12.06
N VAL A 102 -29.39 15.58 13.01
CA VAL A 102 -29.74 15.14 14.36
C VAL A 102 -30.61 16.18 15.05
N GLN A 103 -30.26 17.46 14.98
CA GLN A 103 -31.04 18.55 15.58
C GLN A 103 -32.44 18.61 14.95
N SER A 104 -32.55 18.50 13.63
CA SER A 104 -33.86 18.52 12.96
C SER A 104 -34.78 17.39 13.41
N GLU A 105 -34.25 16.20 13.65
CA GLU A 105 -35.06 15.08 14.16
C GLU A 105 -35.45 15.25 15.63
N ILE A 106 -34.58 15.83 16.45
CA ILE A 106 -34.91 16.20 17.83
C ILE A 106 -36.09 17.22 17.85
N ASP A 107 -36.05 18.23 17.00
CA ASP A 107 -37.08 19.26 16.95
C ASP A 107 -38.42 18.70 16.43
N ARG A 108 -38.38 17.83 15.39
CA ARG A 108 -39.57 17.09 14.93
C ARG A 108 -40.17 16.20 16.01
N TYR A 109 -39.33 15.53 16.80
CA TYR A 109 -39.82 14.70 17.90
C TYR A 109 -40.50 15.53 18.97
N LYS A 110 -39.91 16.66 19.36
CA LYS A 110 -40.50 17.59 20.34
C LYS A 110 -41.86 18.12 19.86
N GLN A 111 -41.96 18.51 18.60
CA GLN A 111 -43.18 19.01 18.00
C GLN A 111 -44.30 17.96 18.02
N ARG A 112 -44.01 16.73 17.57
CA ARG A 112 -44.96 15.59 17.63
C ARG A 112 -45.42 15.27 19.03
N LYS A 113 -44.53 15.40 20.03
CA LYS A 113 -44.87 15.15 21.43
C LYS A 113 -45.82 16.25 21.99
N ASN A 114 -45.61 17.49 21.60
CA ASN A 114 -46.48 18.61 22.05
C ASN A 114 -47.86 18.48 21.38
N ASP A 115 -47.93 18.20 20.07
CA ASP A 115 -49.19 18.03 19.32
C ASP A 115 -50.04 16.80 19.80
N ALA A 116 -49.41 15.85 20.46
CA ALA A 116 -50.08 14.68 21.05
C ALA A 116 -50.53 14.90 22.51
N ALA A 117 -50.15 16.01 23.13
CA ALA A 117 -50.49 16.35 24.50
C ALA A 117 -51.66 17.35 24.64
N ASP A 118 -52.07 17.94 23.49
CA ASP A 118 -53.28 18.77 23.31
C ASP A 118 -54.42 17.92 22.78
#